data_0283cc004dd74b6522cb47ffd7f58a38
#
_entry.id   0283cc004dd74b6522cb47ffd7f58a38
#
_cell.length_a   1.000
_cell.length_b   1.000
_cell.length_c   1.000
_cell.angle_alpha   90.00
_cell.angle_beta   90.00
_cell.angle_gamma   90.00
#
_symmetry.space_group_name_H-M   'P 1'
#
loop_
_entity.id
_entity.type
_entity.pdbx_description
1 polymer ?
#
loop_
_entity_poly.entity_id
_entity_poly.type
_entity_poly.pdbx_seq_one_letter_code
_entity_poly.pdbx_strand_id
1 'polypeptide(L)'
;MSSIRVLRPWYNSIAAIVVYIAILVSLIAFLIERMSRQKIRELEAQLRERDSIFTGKVEAYISDHLSDTQLSVTDIADHMAMSRSTLYYKMNASYGKGVAEVIDEMRMKKAEELLTNTSLSVLEISEKAGYSTPRYFSTRFKSLHDGLTPLRFRQLRSKM
;
A
#
# COMPACT_ATOMS: atom_id res chain seq x y z
N MET A 1 42.36 32.50 -66.05
CA MET A 1 40.95 32.74 -65.59
C MET A 1 40.49 31.51 -64.82
N SER A 2 40.60 31.57 -63.51
CA SER A 2 40.19 30.48 -62.59
C SER A 2 38.71 30.62 -62.26
N SER A 3 37.87 29.71 -62.74
CA SER A 3 36.48 29.68 -62.45
C SER A 3 36.31 29.13 -61.02
N ILE A 4 35.90 29.96 -60.06
CA ILE A 4 35.53 29.62 -58.74
C ILE A 4 34.16 28.87 -58.83
N ARG A 5 34.14 27.51 -58.64
CA ARG A 5 32.93 26.74 -58.46
C ARG A 5 32.41 27.08 -57.11
N VAL A 6 31.40 27.92 -57.05
CA VAL A 6 30.60 28.10 -55.81
C VAL A 6 29.79 26.80 -55.58
N LEU A 7 30.29 25.96 -54.68
CA LEU A 7 29.52 24.79 -54.21
C LEU A 7 28.25 25.29 -53.53
N ARG A 8 27.09 24.89 -54.05
CA ARG A 8 25.80 25.19 -53.41
C ARG A 8 25.82 24.61 -51.99
N PRO A 9 25.51 25.39 -50.96
CA PRO A 9 25.56 24.91 -49.59
C PRO A 9 24.62 23.72 -49.44
N TRP A 10 25.13 22.61 -48.88
CA TRP A 10 24.45 21.31 -48.72
C TRP A 10 23.13 21.41 -47.93
N TYR A 11 22.99 22.42 -47.08
CA TYR A 11 21.78 22.68 -46.27
C TYR A 11 20.58 23.21 -47.07
N ASN A 12 20.75 23.62 -48.33
CA ASN A 12 19.68 24.03 -49.23
C ASN A 12 19.17 22.89 -50.14
N SER A 13 19.66 21.67 -49.95
CA SER A 13 19.14 20.52 -50.69
C SER A 13 17.79 20.05 -50.11
N ILE A 14 16.89 19.57 -50.94
CA ILE A 14 15.60 18.98 -50.52
C ILE A 14 15.83 17.86 -49.50
N ALA A 15 16.89 17.09 -49.65
CA ALA A 15 17.26 16.04 -48.71
C ALA A 15 17.57 16.59 -47.30
N ALA A 16 18.26 17.72 -47.17
CA ALA A 16 18.51 18.34 -45.88
C ALA A 16 17.22 18.81 -45.19
N ILE A 17 16.30 19.40 -45.96
CA ILE A 17 15.01 19.84 -45.45
C ILE A 17 14.20 18.65 -44.89
N VAL A 18 14.17 17.52 -45.60
CA VAL A 18 13.50 16.30 -45.16
C VAL A 18 14.10 15.77 -43.85
N VAL A 19 15.43 15.78 -43.75
CA VAL A 19 16.09 15.36 -42.50
C VAL A 19 15.75 16.28 -41.31
N TYR A 20 15.73 17.60 -41.52
CA TYR A 20 15.34 18.56 -40.47
C TYR A 20 13.89 18.35 -40.01
N ILE A 21 12.97 18.12 -40.97
CA ILE A 21 11.57 17.82 -40.62
C ILE A 21 11.47 16.52 -39.82
N ALA A 22 12.19 15.47 -40.23
CA ALA A 22 12.19 14.19 -39.51
C ALA A 22 12.73 14.34 -38.07
N ILE A 23 13.79 15.10 -37.88
CA ILE A 23 14.35 15.39 -36.54
C ILE A 23 13.35 16.19 -35.72
N LEU A 24 12.70 17.20 -36.29
CA LEU A 24 11.70 18.03 -35.61
C LEU A 24 10.50 17.17 -35.15
N VAL A 25 9.97 16.32 -36.01
CA VAL A 25 8.88 15.42 -35.72
C VAL A 25 9.25 14.43 -34.60
N SER A 26 10.46 13.87 -34.66
CA SER A 26 11.00 12.99 -33.65
C SER A 26 11.13 13.69 -32.29
N LEU A 27 11.64 14.92 -32.29
CA LEU A 27 11.74 15.72 -31.07
C LEU A 27 10.38 16.04 -30.45
N ILE A 28 9.39 16.42 -31.27
CA ILE A 28 8.03 16.70 -30.84
C ILE A 28 7.41 15.42 -30.24
N ALA A 29 7.54 14.29 -30.94
CA ALA A 29 7.06 13.00 -30.45
C ALA A 29 7.68 12.64 -29.09
N PHE A 30 8.99 12.81 -28.95
CA PHE A 30 9.70 12.59 -27.68
C PHE A 30 9.21 13.51 -26.55
N LEU A 31 8.97 14.79 -26.84
CA LEU A 31 8.47 15.74 -25.86
C LEU A 31 7.04 15.37 -25.43
N ILE A 32 6.17 15.00 -26.38
CA ILE A 32 4.79 14.57 -26.08
C ILE A 32 4.83 13.31 -25.17
N GLU A 33 5.65 12.34 -25.52
CA GLU A 33 5.79 11.11 -24.73
C GLU A 33 6.32 11.40 -23.32
N ARG A 34 7.31 12.27 -23.19
CA ARG A 34 7.85 12.69 -21.90
C ARG A 34 6.79 13.40 -21.04
N MET A 35 6.03 14.32 -21.62
CA MET A 35 4.93 15.02 -20.91
C MET A 35 3.82 14.07 -20.49
N SER A 36 3.42 13.13 -21.35
CA SER A 36 2.42 12.12 -21.05
C SER A 36 2.84 11.22 -19.88
N ARG A 37 4.09 10.76 -19.88
CA ARG A 37 4.66 9.96 -18.79
C ARG A 37 4.72 10.73 -17.46
N GLN A 38 4.98 12.04 -17.49
CA GLN A 38 4.96 12.88 -16.30
C GLN A 38 3.53 12.98 -15.72
N LYS A 39 2.54 13.27 -16.56
CA LYS A 39 1.13 13.33 -16.13
C LYS A 39 0.63 12.02 -15.54
N ILE A 40 1.01 10.89 -16.14
CA ILE A 40 0.64 9.56 -15.60
C ILE A 40 1.25 9.38 -14.20
N ARG A 41 2.52 9.70 -14.01
CA ARG A 41 3.19 9.60 -12.71
C ARG A 41 2.57 10.49 -11.64
N GLU A 42 2.20 11.72 -12.00
CA GLU A 42 1.53 12.65 -11.08
C GLU A 42 0.16 12.11 -10.66
N LEU A 43 -0.61 11.58 -11.62
CA LEU A 43 -1.91 10.98 -11.32
C LEU A 43 -1.79 9.72 -10.44
N GLU A 44 -0.84 8.86 -10.74
CA GLU A 44 -0.55 7.68 -9.90
C GLU A 44 -0.12 8.09 -8.49
N ALA A 45 0.68 9.13 -8.34
CA ALA A 45 1.10 9.64 -7.03
C ALA A 45 -0.10 10.18 -6.23
N GLN A 46 -1.00 10.93 -6.87
CA GLN A 46 -2.23 11.42 -6.23
C GLN A 46 -3.17 10.29 -5.82
N LEU A 47 -3.31 9.24 -6.64
CA LEU A 47 -4.11 8.08 -6.29
C LEU A 47 -3.52 7.34 -5.08
N ARG A 48 -2.21 7.10 -5.06
CA ARG A 48 -1.52 6.47 -3.93
C ARG A 48 -1.65 7.29 -2.64
N GLU A 49 -1.57 8.60 -2.72
CA GLU A 49 -1.76 9.48 -1.57
C GLU A 49 -3.18 9.38 -1.02
N ARG A 50 -4.19 9.40 -1.88
CA ARG A 50 -5.60 9.20 -1.48
C ARG A 50 -5.83 7.84 -0.82
N ASP A 51 -5.25 6.79 -1.39
CA ASP A 51 -5.35 5.44 -0.84
C ASP A 51 -4.65 5.36 0.51
N SER A 52 -3.48 5.97 0.66
CA SER A 52 -2.73 6.03 1.92
C SER A 52 -3.51 6.78 3.02
N ILE A 53 -4.15 7.90 2.68
CA ILE A 53 -5.00 8.64 3.63
C ILE A 53 -6.21 7.79 4.05
N PHE A 54 -6.83 7.11 3.11
CA PHE A 54 -7.98 6.24 3.40
C PHE A 54 -7.58 5.08 4.30
N THR A 55 -6.52 4.36 3.96
CA THR A 55 -6.03 3.22 4.74
C THR A 55 -5.59 3.65 6.13
N GLY A 56 -4.88 4.77 6.24
CA GLY A 56 -4.47 5.31 7.54
C GLY A 56 -5.65 5.65 8.45
N LYS A 57 -6.76 6.17 7.92
CA LYS A 57 -7.98 6.41 8.70
C LYS A 57 -8.63 5.11 9.19
N VAL A 58 -8.68 4.09 8.34
CA VAL A 58 -9.23 2.77 8.72
C VAL A 58 -8.36 2.13 9.79
N GLU A 59 -7.04 2.14 9.63
CA GLU A 59 -6.10 1.60 10.61
C GLU A 59 -6.17 2.34 11.95
N ALA A 60 -6.26 3.66 11.94
CA ALA A 60 -6.40 4.45 13.16
C ALA A 60 -7.67 4.06 13.92
N TYR A 61 -8.81 3.99 13.23
CA TYR A 61 -10.07 3.57 13.86
C TYR A 61 -10.00 2.16 14.43
N ILE A 62 -9.44 1.20 13.67
CA ILE A 62 -9.23 -0.17 14.16
C ILE A 62 -8.32 -0.16 15.39
N SER A 63 -7.22 0.59 15.37
CA SER A 63 -6.26 0.67 16.47
C SER A 63 -6.90 1.17 17.76
N ASP A 64 -7.73 2.22 17.66
CA ASP A 64 -8.43 2.82 18.80
C ASP A 64 -9.47 1.88 19.41
N HIS A 65 -10.06 0.99 18.60
CA HIS A 65 -11.10 0.05 19.04
C HIS A 65 -10.62 -1.41 19.05
N LEU A 66 -9.31 -1.65 19.00
CA LEU A 66 -8.75 -2.99 18.79
C LEU A 66 -9.11 -3.98 19.88
N SER A 67 -9.22 -3.51 21.15
CA SER A 67 -9.60 -4.32 22.30
C SER A 67 -11.11 -4.59 22.40
N ASP A 68 -11.92 -3.90 21.60
CA ASP A 68 -13.36 -4.18 21.55
C ASP A 68 -13.60 -5.48 20.76
N THR A 69 -14.06 -6.50 21.47
CA THR A 69 -14.38 -7.81 20.87
C THR A 69 -15.55 -7.77 19.90
N GLN A 70 -16.37 -6.71 19.94
CA GLN A 70 -17.54 -6.52 19.08
C GLN A 70 -17.23 -5.69 17.83
N LEU A 71 -16.01 -5.14 17.73
CA LEU A 71 -15.61 -4.36 16.55
C LEU A 71 -15.88 -5.13 15.26
N SER A 72 -16.72 -4.58 14.42
CA SER A 72 -17.21 -5.20 13.20
C SER A 72 -16.90 -4.37 11.95
N VAL A 73 -17.01 -5.02 10.79
CA VAL A 73 -16.92 -4.33 9.48
C VAL A 73 -17.97 -3.23 9.35
N THR A 74 -19.12 -3.39 9.98
CA THR A 74 -20.21 -2.40 9.95
C THR A 74 -19.81 -1.11 10.66
N ASP A 75 -19.21 -1.22 11.86
CA ASP A 75 -18.77 -0.05 12.63
C ASP A 75 -17.74 0.78 11.86
N ILE A 76 -16.83 0.11 11.18
CA ILE A 76 -15.83 0.77 10.34
C ILE A 76 -16.47 1.42 9.12
N ALA A 77 -17.42 0.76 8.46
CA ALA A 77 -18.13 1.31 7.31
C ALA A 77 -18.92 2.57 7.70
N ASP A 78 -19.61 2.53 8.85
CA ASP A 78 -20.37 3.66 9.38
C ASP A 78 -19.45 4.82 9.77
N HIS A 79 -18.33 4.55 10.46
CA HIS A 79 -17.31 5.57 10.77
C HIS A 79 -16.75 6.23 9.52
N MET A 80 -16.51 5.45 8.47
CA MET A 80 -15.99 5.96 7.19
C MET A 80 -17.08 6.57 6.29
N ALA A 81 -18.33 6.66 6.76
CA ALA A 81 -19.50 7.17 6.04
C ALA A 81 -19.68 6.50 4.66
N MET A 82 -19.53 5.18 4.60
CA MET A 82 -19.67 4.42 3.36
C MET A 82 -20.37 3.09 3.56
N SER A 83 -20.87 2.49 2.48
CA SER A 83 -21.44 1.14 2.53
C SER A 83 -20.35 0.08 2.78
N ARG A 84 -20.74 -1.06 3.37
CA ARG A 84 -19.84 -2.22 3.54
C ARG A 84 -19.24 -2.69 2.21
N SER A 85 -20.02 -2.64 1.13
CA SER A 85 -19.54 -2.99 -0.22
C SER A 85 -18.45 -2.03 -0.70
N THR A 86 -18.67 -0.73 -0.51
CA THR A 86 -17.68 0.29 -0.89
C THR A 86 -16.39 0.13 -0.06
N LEU A 87 -16.53 -0.11 1.25
CA LEU A 87 -15.39 -0.38 2.13
C LEU A 87 -14.62 -1.62 1.67
N TYR A 88 -15.33 -2.72 1.36
CA TYR A 88 -14.71 -3.95 0.86
C TYR A 88 -13.88 -3.71 -0.41
N TYR A 89 -14.48 -3.05 -1.42
CA TYR A 89 -13.76 -2.76 -2.67
C TYR A 89 -12.52 -1.90 -2.46
N LYS A 90 -12.61 -0.87 -1.64
CA LYS A 90 -11.48 0.01 -1.33
C LYS A 90 -10.38 -0.73 -0.56
N MET A 91 -10.74 -1.50 0.45
CA MET A 91 -9.78 -2.28 1.23
C MET A 91 -9.09 -3.32 0.35
N ASN A 92 -9.85 -4.04 -0.47
CA ASN A 92 -9.26 -5.02 -1.38
C ASN A 92 -8.33 -4.38 -2.42
N ALA A 93 -8.66 -3.19 -2.92
CA ALA A 93 -7.79 -2.45 -3.85
C ALA A 93 -6.49 -1.98 -3.20
N SER A 94 -6.54 -1.53 -1.93
CA SER A 94 -5.38 -0.94 -1.24
C SER A 94 -4.54 -1.98 -0.49
N TYR A 95 -5.17 -3.01 0.10
CA TYR A 95 -4.51 -4.04 0.93
C TYR A 95 -4.49 -5.43 0.29
N GLY A 96 -5.28 -5.68 -0.76
CA GLY A 96 -5.52 -7.02 -1.27
C GLY A 96 -6.28 -7.93 -0.30
N LYS A 97 -6.88 -7.38 0.77
CA LYS A 97 -7.49 -8.09 1.89
C LYS A 97 -8.78 -7.43 2.34
N GLY A 98 -9.66 -8.23 2.96
CA GLY A 98 -10.86 -7.73 3.60
C GLY A 98 -10.59 -7.08 4.97
N VAL A 99 -11.51 -6.20 5.41
CA VAL A 99 -11.39 -5.49 6.70
C VAL A 99 -11.26 -6.44 7.88
N ALA A 100 -12.02 -7.53 7.91
CA ALA A 100 -11.97 -8.52 8.99
C ALA A 100 -10.58 -9.17 9.13
N GLU A 101 -9.92 -9.38 8.01
CA GLU A 101 -8.56 -9.92 7.97
C GLU A 101 -7.54 -8.90 8.50
N VAL A 102 -7.71 -7.63 8.12
CA VAL A 102 -6.87 -6.53 8.65
C VAL A 102 -7.05 -6.38 10.16
N ILE A 103 -8.27 -6.44 10.69
CA ILE A 103 -8.53 -6.42 12.13
C ILE A 103 -7.79 -7.58 12.83
N ASP A 104 -7.91 -8.80 12.29
CA ASP A 104 -7.27 -9.98 12.90
C ASP A 104 -5.73 -9.87 12.88
N GLU A 105 -5.15 -9.37 11.80
CA GLU A 105 -3.71 -9.11 11.71
C GLU A 105 -3.25 -8.06 12.72
N MET A 106 -3.98 -6.96 12.86
CA MET A 106 -3.66 -5.92 13.83
C MET A 106 -3.78 -6.43 15.27
N ARG A 107 -4.81 -7.23 15.58
CA ARG A 107 -4.97 -7.91 16.88
C ARG A 107 -3.81 -8.85 17.17
N MET A 108 -3.40 -9.64 16.17
CA MET A 108 -2.29 -10.58 16.32
C MET A 108 -0.98 -9.84 16.55
N LYS A 109 -0.68 -8.79 15.78
CA LYS A 109 0.48 -7.95 15.96
C LYS A 109 0.54 -7.33 17.37
N LYS A 110 -0.60 -6.82 17.86
CA LYS A 110 -0.70 -6.31 19.23
C LYS A 110 -0.42 -7.39 20.28
N ALA A 111 -0.92 -8.60 20.07
CA ALA A 111 -0.66 -9.72 20.96
C ALA A 111 0.83 -10.10 20.99
N GLU A 112 1.50 -10.12 19.84
CA GLU A 112 2.95 -10.37 19.73
C GLU A 112 3.77 -9.31 20.50
N GLU A 113 3.41 -8.03 20.33
CA GLU A 113 4.02 -6.92 21.06
C GLU A 113 3.85 -7.08 22.58
N LEU A 114 2.66 -7.43 23.06
CA LEU A 114 2.37 -7.64 24.47
C LEU A 114 3.10 -8.88 25.01
N LEU A 115 3.17 -9.96 24.24
CA LEU A 115 3.92 -11.16 24.61
C LEU A 115 5.40 -10.89 24.78
N THR A 116 5.98 -10.03 23.95
CA THR A 116 7.42 -9.72 23.93
C THR A 116 7.80 -8.70 24.99
N ASN A 117 6.98 -7.66 25.18
CA ASN A 117 7.33 -6.47 25.94
C ASN A 117 6.72 -6.43 27.34
N THR A 118 5.88 -7.40 27.71
CA THR A 118 5.20 -7.40 29.01
C THR A 118 5.20 -8.77 29.67
N SER A 119 4.93 -8.79 30.98
CA SER A 119 4.71 -10.01 31.77
C SER A 119 3.25 -10.42 31.89
N LEU A 120 2.35 -9.79 31.13
CA LEU A 120 0.90 -10.08 31.18
C LEU A 120 0.63 -11.55 30.92
N SER A 121 -0.41 -12.09 31.56
CA SER A 121 -0.88 -13.45 31.31
C SER A 121 -1.47 -13.57 29.90
N VAL A 122 -1.57 -14.80 29.40
CA VAL A 122 -2.20 -15.07 28.09
C VAL A 122 -3.67 -14.62 28.08
N LEU A 123 -4.35 -14.70 29.23
CA LEU A 123 -5.72 -14.18 29.40
C LEU A 123 -5.76 -12.67 29.16
N GLU A 124 -4.98 -11.92 29.93
CA GLU A 124 -4.94 -10.45 29.80
C GLU A 124 -4.51 -9.99 28.40
N ILE A 125 -3.59 -10.71 27.76
CA ILE A 125 -3.18 -10.41 26.39
C ILE A 125 -4.31 -10.65 25.42
N SER A 126 -5.05 -11.76 25.53
CA SER A 126 -6.17 -12.05 24.67
C SER A 126 -7.27 -10.97 24.76
N GLU A 127 -7.56 -10.48 25.96
CA GLU A 127 -8.52 -9.41 26.21
C GLU A 127 -8.03 -8.07 25.60
N LYS A 128 -6.79 -7.67 25.89
CA LYS A 128 -6.19 -6.44 25.37
C LYS A 128 -6.02 -6.43 23.85
N ALA A 129 -5.86 -7.61 23.26
CA ALA A 129 -5.80 -7.78 21.81
C ALA A 129 -7.19 -7.94 21.16
N GLY A 130 -8.29 -7.88 21.93
CA GLY A 130 -9.67 -7.89 21.41
C GLY A 130 -10.19 -9.26 21.03
N TYR A 131 -9.65 -10.34 21.57
CA TYR A 131 -10.18 -11.68 21.36
C TYR A 131 -11.23 -12.03 22.41
N SER A 132 -12.34 -12.60 21.98
CA SER A 132 -13.47 -12.94 22.85
C SER A 132 -13.14 -14.04 23.89
N THR A 133 -12.20 -14.93 23.58
CA THR A 133 -11.75 -15.97 24.50
C THR A 133 -10.27 -16.30 24.33
N PRO A 134 -9.56 -16.62 25.43
CA PRO A 134 -8.15 -17.04 25.36
C PRO A 134 -7.93 -18.33 24.56
N ARG A 135 -8.93 -19.19 24.52
CA ARG A 135 -8.90 -20.43 23.73
C ARG A 135 -8.87 -20.13 22.24
N TYR A 136 -9.76 -19.26 21.77
CA TYR A 136 -9.79 -18.83 20.36
C TYR A 136 -8.50 -18.11 20.00
N PHE A 137 -8.05 -17.16 20.83
CA PHE A 137 -6.76 -16.50 20.67
C PHE A 137 -5.61 -17.50 20.50
N SER A 138 -5.46 -18.45 21.44
CA SER A 138 -4.37 -19.42 21.41
C SER A 138 -4.42 -20.32 20.17
N THR A 139 -5.61 -20.69 19.71
CA THR A 139 -5.77 -21.48 18.48
C THR A 139 -5.38 -20.68 17.26
N ARG A 140 -5.84 -19.42 17.18
CA ARG A 140 -5.50 -18.51 16.07
C ARG A 140 -4.02 -18.18 16.05
N PHE A 141 -3.42 -17.91 17.21
CA PHE A 141 -2.00 -17.66 17.36
C PHE A 141 -1.16 -18.83 16.81
N LYS A 142 -1.48 -20.06 17.23
CA LYS A 142 -0.79 -21.26 16.71
C LYS A 142 -0.89 -21.40 15.20
N SER A 143 -2.05 -21.10 14.62
CA SER A 143 -2.25 -21.22 13.16
C SER A 143 -1.39 -20.24 12.36
N LEU A 144 -1.01 -19.11 12.94
CA LEU A 144 -0.21 -18.07 12.30
C LEU A 144 1.30 -18.17 12.62
N HIS A 145 1.69 -18.95 13.64
CA HIS A 145 3.05 -19.06 14.14
C HIS A 145 3.55 -20.52 14.12
N ASP A 146 3.34 -21.24 13.05
CA ASP A 146 3.86 -22.59 12.82
C ASP A 146 3.63 -23.57 14.02
N GLY A 147 2.45 -23.45 14.65
CA GLY A 147 2.07 -24.28 15.79
C GLY A 147 2.62 -23.81 17.15
N LEU A 148 3.34 -22.71 17.22
CA LEU A 148 3.85 -22.17 18.48
C LEU A 148 2.71 -21.63 19.34
N THR A 149 2.72 -22.00 20.64
CA THR A 149 1.82 -21.40 21.61
C THR A 149 2.28 -19.99 21.99
N PRO A 150 1.36 -19.09 22.45
CA PRO A 150 1.74 -17.76 22.94
C PRO A 150 2.85 -17.80 24.02
N LEU A 151 2.76 -18.72 24.96
CA LEU A 151 3.79 -18.89 26.01
C LEU A 151 5.14 -19.32 25.42
N ARG A 152 5.14 -20.24 24.47
CA ARG A 152 6.38 -20.70 23.84
C ARG A 152 7.01 -19.59 23.01
N PHE A 153 6.20 -18.82 22.29
CA PHE A 153 6.64 -17.63 21.55
C PHE A 153 7.34 -16.63 22.48
N ARG A 154 6.72 -16.29 23.61
CA ARG A 154 7.33 -15.44 24.65
C ARG A 154 8.70 -15.96 25.12
N GLN A 155 8.80 -17.26 25.45
CA GLN A 155 10.05 -17.86 25.90
C GLN A 155 11.17 -17.78 24.87
N LEU A 156 10.86 -17.90 23.60
CA LEU A 156 11.85 -17.81 22.53
C LEU A 156 12.33 -16.36 22.34
N ARG A 157 11.42 -15.38 22.42
CA ARG A 157 11.75 -13.96 22.27
C ARG A 157 12.48 -13.38 23.47
N SER A 158 12.22 -13.85 24.68
CA SER A 158 12.91 -13.36 25.88
C SER A 158 14.37 -13.86 26.01
N LYS A 159 14.80 -14.78 25.15
CA LYS A 159 16.18 -15.30 25.11
C LYS A 159 17.06 -14.65 24.04
N MET A 160 16.49 -13.79 23.23
CA MET A 160 17.19 -13.02 22.19
C MET A 160 17.52 -11.62 22.67
#